data_29047079a9d3165349e2c8465df81afe
#
_entry.id   29047079a9d3165349e2c8465df81afe
#
_cell.length_a   1.000
_cell.length_b   1.000
_cell.length_c   1.000
_cell.angle_alpha   90.00
_cell.angle_beta   90.00
_cell.angle_gamma   90.00
#
_symmetry.space_group_name_H-M   'P 1'
#
loop_
_entity.id
_entity.type
_entity.pdbx_description
1 polymer ?
#
loop_
_entity_poly.entity_id
_entity_poly.type
_entity_poly.pdbx_seq_one_letter_code
_entity_poly.pdbx_strand_id
1 'polypeptide(L)'
;SLIYFNSGIIICGHGSRAKTAEEEFSLLAKGLRSRFPQLEVEYGFLEYSSPNIHMSLDRLIAKGITNIYAVPGMLFSATHAQNDIPSVLITYMQKNPALTIKYGQELGLHEEMIMAFQHRIMEAIDLVEMPKPGDLYDTMLVVVGRGTSVAQANAEASKLTRIVAENMGFGWCETVYSGVTFPSVGRGLEMALKLGFKKIV
;
A
#
# COMPACT_ATOMS: atom_id res chain seq x y z
N SER A 1 -24.37 -4.33 8.10
CA SER A 1 -24.96 -3.60 7.01
C SER A 1 -24.74 -4.33 5.69
N LEU A 2 -25.73 -4.25 4.81
CA LEU A 2 -25.80 -4.96 3.52
C LEU A 2 -24.66 -4.62 2.54
N ILE A 3 -23.92 -3.54 2.78
CA ILE A 3 -22.83 -3.07 1.90
C ILE A 3 -21.68 -4.06 1.82
N TYR A 4 -21.45 -4.85 2.86
CA TYR A 4 -20.33 -5.80 2.92
C TYR A 4 -20.75 -7.25 2.66
N PHE A 5 -22.04 -7.49 2.39
CA PHE A 5 -22.54 -8.83 2.12
C PHE A 5 -21.93 -9.39 0.81
N ASN A 6 -21.36 -10.57 0.88
CA ASN A 6 -20.66 -11.21 -0.25
C ASN A 6 -19.56 -10.32 -0.88
N SER A 7 -18.94 -9.48 -0.08
CA SER A 7 -17.88 -8.59 -0.53
C SER A 7 -16.51 -9.03 -0.02
N GLY A 8 -15.51 -8.84 -0.85
CA GLY A 8 -14.14 -9.16 -0.53
C GLY A 8 -13.16 -8.15 -1.13
N ILE A 9 -11.93 -8.21 -0.65
CA ILE A 9 -10.82 -7.38 -1.10
C ILE A 9 -9.73 -8.31 -1.62
N ILE A 10 -9.18 -7.99 -2.79
CA ILE A 10 -7.94 -8.58 -3.27
C ILE A 10 -6.88 -7.48 -3.39
N ILE A 11 -5.77 -7.66 -2.70
CA ILE A 11 -4.61 -6.78 -2.83
C ILE A 11 -3.76 -7.34 -3.97
N CYS A 12 -3.59 -6.55 -5.03
CA CYS A 12 -2.92 -6.97 -6.24
C CYS A 12 -1.52 -6.36 -6.33
N GLY A 13 -0.53 -7.16 -6.62
CA GLY A 13 0.84 -6.72 -6.83
C GLY A 13 1.45 -7.31 -8.10
N HIS A 14 2.56 -6.72 -8.54
CA HIS A 14 3.30 -7.25 -9.69
C HIS A 14 3.99 -8.58 -9.33
N GLY A 15 4.55 -8.64 -8.16
CA GLY A 15 5.38 -9.76 -7.71
C GLY A 15 6.87 -9.43 -7.79
N SER A 16 7.65 -10.20 -7.07
CA SER A 16 9.11 -10.04 -6.99
C SER A 16 9.76 -11.39 -6.71
N ARG A 17 10.97 -11.58 -7.19
CA ARG A 17 11.80 -12.74 -6.84
C ARG A 17 12.25 -12.73 -5.38
N ALA A 18 12.19 -11.57 -4.72
CA ALA A 18 12.47 -11.43 -3.30
C ALA A 18 11.24 -11.83 -2.47
N LYS A 19 11.44 -12.59 -1.39
CA LYS A 19 10.36 -13.05 -0.50
C LYS A 19 9.71 -11.92 0.29
N THR A 20 10.36 -10.78 0.41
CA THR A 20 9.87 -9.61 1.15
C THR A 20 8.51 -9.10 0.65
N ALA A 21 8.23 -9.20 -0.66
CA ALA A 21 6.94 -8.79 -1.22
C ALA A 21 5.79 -9.64 -0.66
N GLU A 22 5.98 -10.96 -0.55
CA GLU A 22 4.96 -11.86 0.01
C GLU A 22 4.73 -11.57 1.50
N GLU A 23 5.79 -11.33 2.25
CA GLU A 23 5.72 -11.00 3.68
C GLU A 23 4.97 -9.68 3.91
N GLU A 24 5.28 -8.65 3.14
CA GLU A 24 4.62 -7.34 3.23
C GLU A 24 3.13 -7.43 2.91
N PHE A 25 2.76 -8.16 1.85
CA PHE A 25 1.36 -8.33 1.48
C PHE A 25 0.59 -9.17 2.50
N SER A 26 1.23 -10.19 3.05
CA SER A 26 0.66 -11.00 4.14
C SER A 26 0.32 -10.14 5.35
N LEU A 27 1.23 -9.25 5.74
CA LEU A 27 1.02 -8.34 6.87
C LEU A 27 -0.08 -7.31 6.57
N LEU A 28 -0.11 -6.77 5.36
CA LEU A 28 -1.15 -5.83 4.93
C LEU A 28 -2.53 -6.50 4.93
N ALA A 29 -2.63 -7.72 4.41
CA ALA A 29 -3.87 -8.49 4.41
C ALA A 29 -4.34 -8.80 5.83
N LYS A 30 -3.42 -9.15 6.73
CA LYS A 30 -3.72 -9.38 8.15
C LYS A 30 -4.28 -8.13 8.82
N GLY A 31 -3.70 -6.98 8.55
CA GLY A 31 -4.19 -5.69 9.05
C GLY A 31 -5.58 -5.36 8.55
N LEU A 32 -5.83 -5.56 7.27
CA LEU A 32 -7.16 -5.34 6.67
C LEU A 32 -8.21 -6.30 7.22
N ARG A 33 -7.89 -7.58 7.42
CA ARG A 33 -8.79 -8.57 8.03
C ARG A 33 -9.16 -8.16 9.45
N SER A 34 -8.22 -7.63 10.19
CA SER A 34 -8.46 -7.16 11.56
C SER A 34 -9.39 -5.95 11.60
N ARG A 35 -9.26 -5.02 10.65
CA ARG A 35 -10.10 -3.81 10.57
C ARG A 35 -11.47 -4.05 9.98
N PHE A 36 -11.58 -4.98 9.04
CA PHE A 36 -12.81 -5.32 8.33
C PHE A 36 -13.13 -6.80 8.49
N PRO A 37 -13.50 -7.24 9.71
CA PRO A 37 -13.73 -8.67 9.96
C PRO A 37 -14.88 -9.25 9.15
N GLN A 38 -15.77 -8.42 8.61
CA GLN A 38 -16.87 -8.83 7.75
C GLN A 38 -16.47 -8.98 6.28
N LEU A 39 -15.26 -8.55 5.89
CA LEU A 39 -14.76 -8.71 4.52
C LEU A 39 -13.78 -9.87 4.42
N GLU A 40 -13.88 -10.62 3.34
CA GLU A 40 -12.84 -11.57 2.97
C GLU A 40 -11.68 -10.82 2.31
N VAL A 41 -10.47 -11.04 2.77
CA VAL A 41 -9.27 -10.36 2.27
C VAL A 41 -8.27 -11.38 1.75
N GLU A 42 -7.91 -11.25 0.51
CA GLU A 42 -6.86 -12.03 -0.14
C GLU A 42 -5.83 -11.10 -0.78
N TYR A 43 -4.68 -11.63 -1.11
CA TYR A 43 -3.69 -10.93 -1.93
C TYR A 43 -3.16 -11.85 -3.02
N GLY A 44 -2.71 -11.27 -4.11
CA GLY A 44 -2.17 -12.04 -5.23
C GLY A 44 -1.23 -11.21 -6.10
N PHE A 45 -0.36 -11.91 -6.79
CA PHE A 45 0.68 -11.32 -7.62
C PHE A 45 0.49 -11.72 -9.09
N LEU A 46 0.94 -10.85 -10.00
CA LEU A 46 0.95 -11.16 -11.42
C LEU A 46 1.93 -12.27 -11.75
N GLU A 47 3.14 -12.21 -11.17
CA GLU A 47 4.22 -13.15 -11.44
C GLU A 47 5.23 -13.23 -10.29
N TYR A 48 6.11 -14.22 -10.32
CA TYR A 48 7.25 -14.47 -9.40
C TYR A 48 6.91 -14.80 -7.96
N SER A 49 5.82 -14.27 -7.42
CA SER A 49 5.43 -14.43 -6.01
C SER A 49 4.14 -15.24 -5.90
N SER A 50 3.94 -15.89 -4.78
CA SER A 50 2.74 -16.68 -4.50
C SER A 50 1.94 -16.06 -3.34
N PRO A 51 0.59 -16.16 -3.34
CA PRO A 51 -0.23 -16.71 -4.42
C PRO A 51 -0.30 -15.78 -5.63
N ASN A 52 -0.62 -16.33 -6.81
CA ASN A 52 -0.94 -15.48 -7.95
C ASN A 52 -2.38 -14.95 -7.86
N ILE A 53 -2.69 -13.94 -8.67
CA ILE A 53 -4.00 -13.27 -8.64
C ILE A 53 -5.12 -14.27 -8.94
N HIS A 54 -4.93 -15.20 -9.87
CA HIS A 54 -5.92 -16.24 -10.20
C HIS A 54 -6.27 -17.12 -9.01
N MET A 55 -5.28 -17.60 -8.27
CA MET A 55 -5.47 -18.41 -7.08
C MET A 55 -6.29 -17.68 -6.02
N SER A 56 -5.98 -16.41 -5.80
CA SER A 56 -6.66 -15.60 -4.80
C SER A 56 -8.08 -15.25 -5.19
N LEU A 57 -8.34 -14.95 -6.48
CA LEU A 57 -9.69 -14.75 -6.99
C LEU A 57 -10.50 -16.03 -6.88
N ASP A 58 -9.93 -17.17 -7.22
CA ASP A 58 -10.62 -18.46 -7.10
C ASP A 58 -11.02 -18.78 -5.66
N ARG A 59 -10.18 -18.42 -4.68
CA ARG A 59 -10.52 -18.58 -3.26
C ARG A 59 -11.70 -17.71 -2.85
N LEU A 60 -11.72 -16.45 -3.30
CA LEU A 60 -12.84 -15.54 -3.01
C LEU A 60 -14.14 -16.06 -3.64
N ILE A 61 -14.08 -16.49 -4.88
CA ILE A 61 -15.25 -17.05 -5.59
C ILE A 61 -15.75 -18.33 -4.90
N ALA A 62 -14.86 -19.20 -4.47
CA ALA A 62 -15.20 -20.43 -3.74
C ALA A 62 -15.90 -20.15 -2.40
N LYS A 63 -15.65 -19.00 -1.79
CA LYS A 63 -16.32 -18.54 -0.57
C LYS A 63 -17.66 -17.83 -0.84
N GLY A 64 -18.10 -17.80 -2.09
CA GLY A 64 -19.35 -17.13 -2.48
C GLY A 64 -19.27 -15.63 -2.61
N ILE A 65 -18.07 -15.06 -2.68
CA ILE A 65 -17.88 -13.62 -2.87
C ILE A 65 -18.24 -13.25 -4.31
N THR A 66 -19.12 -12.26 -4.45
CA THR A 66 -19.59 -11.76 -5.75
C THR A 66 -19.17 -10.31 -6.02
N ASN A 67 -18.83 -9.56 -4.99
CA ASN A 67 -18.34 -8.19 -5.10
C ASN A 67 -16.91 -8.10 -4.61
N ILE A 68 -15.97 -7.86 -5.50
CA ILE A 68 -14.55 -7.81 -5.18
C ILE A 68 -14.02 -6.38 -5.41
N TYR A 69 -13.33 -5.88 -4.42
CA TYR A 69 -12.57 -4.63 -4.51
C TYR A 69 -11.11 -4.99 -4.71
N ALA A 70 -10.61 -4.77 -5.92
CA ALA A 70 -9.21 -5.00 -6.23
C ALA A 70 -8.42 -3.71 -6.00
N VAL A 71 -7.42 -3.80 -5.15
CA VAL A 71 -6.62 -2.66 -4.70
C VAL A 71 -5.16 -2.91 -5.07
N PRO A 72 -4.46 -1.95 -5.69
CA PRO A 72 -3.03 -2.08 -5.85
C PRO A 72 -2.36 -2.09 -4.48
N GLY A 73 -1.59 -3.14 -4.20
CA GLY A 73 -0.85 -3.30 -2.93
C GLY A 73 0.34 -2.37 -2.81
N MET A 74 0.77 -1.83 -3.94
CA MET A 74 1.68 -0.70 -3.98
C MET A 74 0.84 0.56 -4.06
N LEU A 75 1.05 1.48 -3.14
CA LEU A 75 0.48 2.83 -3.21
C LEU A 75 0.95 3.55 -4.49
N PHE A 76 1.91 2.97 -5.19
CA PHE A 76 2.54 3.46 -6.40
C PHE A 76 2.56 2.34 -7.43
N SER A 77 1.68 2.42 -8.40
CA SER A 77 1.68 1.46 -9.49
C SER A 77 2.81 1.78 -10.48
N ALA A 78 3.72 0.84 -10.66
CA ALA A 78 4.57 0.83 -11.84
C ALA A 78 3.69 0.65 -13.08
N THR A 79 4.10 1.21 -14.21
CA THR A 79 3.31 1.30 -15.46
C THR A 79 2.77 -0.06 -15.94
N HIS A 80 3.49 -1.15 -15.70
CA HIS A 80 3.07 -2.50 -16.08
C HIS A 80 1.88 -3.02 -15.25
N ALA A 81 1.83 -2.74 -13.96
CA ALA A 81 0.74 -3.15 -13.10
C ALA A 81 -0.58 -2.46 -13.46
N GLN A 82 -0.54 -1.27 -14.05
CA GLN A 82 -1.74 -0.54 -14.45
C GLN A 82 -2.50 -1.20 -15.61
N ASN A 83 -1.80 -1.91 -16.52
CA ASN A 83 -2.40 -2.53 -17.70
C ASN A 83 -2.67 -4.02 -17.51
N ASP A 84 -1.76 -4.75 -16.85
CA ASP A 84 -1.83 -6.21 -16.75
C ASP A 84 -2.82 -6.68 -15.69
N ILE A 85 -2.91 -6.00 -14.54
CA ILE A 85 -3.87 -6.34 -13.49
C ILE A 85 -5.31 -6.15 -13.96
N PRO A 86 -5.72 -4.99 -14.52
CA PRO A 86 -7.06 -4.84 -15.07
C PRO A 86 -7.44 -5.90 -16.10
N SER A 87 -6.52 -6.31 -16.96
CA SER A 87 -6.76 -7.35 -17.96
C SER A 87 -7.15 -8.70 -17.35
N VAL A 88 -6.43 -9.10 -16.28
CA VAL A 88 -6.76 -10.33 -15.55
C VAL A 88 -8.14 -10.24 -14.91
N LEU A 89 -8.46 -9.11 -14.29
CA LEU A 89 -9.74 -8.90 -13.60
C LEU A 89 -10.92 -8.91 -14.58
N ILE A 90 -10.76 -8.28 -15.76
CA ILE A 90 -11.77 -8.27 -16.81
C ILE A 90 -12.02 -9.70 -17.30
N THR A 91 -10.99 -10.50 -17.49
CA THR A 91 -11.13 -11.90 -17.91
C THR A 91 -11.96 -12.70 -16.89
N TYR A 92 -11.76 -12.51 -15.61
CA TYR A 92 -12.54 -13.14 -14.56
C TYR A 92 -14.00 -12.72 -14.59
N MET A 93 -14.31 -11.45 -14.78
CA MET A 93 -15.68 -10.96 -14.89
C MET A 93 -16.39 -11.53 -16.12
N GLN A 94 -15.69 -11.68 -17.23
CA GLN A 94 -16.26 -12.29 -18.45
C GLN A 94 -16.62 -13.74 -18.25
N LYS A 95 -15.84 -14.50 -17.50
CA LYS A 95 -16.08 -15.91 -17.19
C LYS A 95 -17.11 -16.15 -16.08
N ASN A 96 -17.34 -15.15 -15.25
CA ASN A 96 -18.22 -15.24 -14.07
C ASN A 96 -19.21 -14.06 -14.07
N PRO A 97 -20.36 -14.17 -14.76
CA PRO A 97 -21.29 -13.05 -14.93
C PRO A 97 -21.86 -12.46 -13.63
N ALA A 98 -21.91 -13.26 -12.56
CA ALA A 98 -22.36 -12.81 -11.23
C ALA A 98 -21.28 -12.03 -10.48
N LEU A 99 -20.03 -12.04 -10.98
CA LEU A 99 -18.90 -11.42 -10.31
C LEU A 99 -18.74 -9.97 -10.75
N THR A 100 -18.69 -9.06 -9.79
CA THR A 100 -18.34 -7.67 -10.01
C THR A 100 -16.98 -7.40 -9.37
N ILE A 101 -16.04 -6.87 -10.14
CA ILE A 101 -14.73 -6.45 -9.65
C ILE A 101 -14.56 -4.97 -9.93
N LYS A 102 -14.32 -4.18 -8.89
CA LYS A 102 -13.95 -2.77 -9.01
C LYS A 102 -12.47 -2.63 -8.68
N TYR A 103 -11.74 -1.98 -9.56
CA TYR A 103 -10.30 -1.77 -9.40
C TYR A 103 -9.98 -0.29 -9.25
N GLY A 104 -9.19 0.03 -8.23
CA GLY A 104 -8.72 1.39 -8.02
C GLY A 104 -8.63 1.78 -6.55
N GLN A 105 -8.20 3.00 -6.33
CA GLN A 105 -8.02 3.59 -5.01
C GLN A 105 -9.27 4.34 -4.49
N GLU A 106 -10.32 4.41 -5.29
CA GLU A 106 -11.50 5.24 -5.05
C GLU A 106 -12.48 4.69 -4.03
N LEU A 107 -12.15 3.60 -3.35
CA LEU A 107 -13.09 2.85 -2.50
C LEU A 107 -12.93 3.12 -1.00
N GLY A 108 -12.22 4.18 -0.61
CA GLY A 108 -11.93 4.48 0.81
C GLY A 108 -10.83 3.60 1.42
N LEU A 109 -10.36 2.59 0.72
CA LEU A 109 -9.28 1.71 1.18
C LEU A 109 -7.93 2.42 1.19
N HIS A 110 -7.78 3.48 0.42
CA HIS A 110 -6.59 4.33 0.43
C HIS A 110 -6.37 4.94 1.82
N GLU A 111 -7.41 5.44 2.46
CA GLU A 111 -7.34 5.96 3.83
C GLU A 111 -6.90 4.88 4.82
N GLU A 112 -7.42 3.66 4.67
CA GLU A 112 -7.05 2.53 5.53
C GLU A 112 -5.59 2.11 5.34
N MET A 113 -5.08 2.16 4.13
CA MET A 113 -3.66 1.91 3.86
C MET A 113 -2.77 2.99 4.48
N ILE A 114 -3.18 4.25 4.43
CA ILE A 114 -2.50 5.35 5.11
C ILE A 114 -2.47 5.12 6.62
N MET A 115 -3.59 4.75 7.20
CA MET A 115 -3.67 4.45 8.64
C MET A 115 -2.79 3.27 9.04
N ALA A 116 -2.76 2.22 8.22
CA ALA A 116 -1.88 1.07 8.46
C ALA A 116 -0.41 1.48 8.41
N PHE A 117 -0.03 2.34 7.47
CA PHE A 117 1.32 2.87 7.37
C PHE A 117 1.68 3.74 8.58
N GLN A 118 0.78 4.62 8.99
CA GLN A 118 0.94 5.44 10.19
C GLN A 118 1.11 4.57 11.45
N HIS A 119 0.35 3.50 11.54
CA HIS A 119 0.44 2.57 12.66
C HIS A 119 1.82 1.90 12.75
N ARG A 120 2.40 1.54 11.62
CA ARG A 120 3.77 1.02 11.57
C ARG A 120 4.82 2.03 11.98
N ILE A 121 4.63 3.29 11.60
CA ILE A 121 5.51 4.36 12.06
C ILE A 121 5.41 4.49 13.59
N MET A 122 4.21 4.46 14.13
CA MET A 122 4.00 4.52 15.58
C MET A 122 4.71 3.37 16.31
N GLU A 123 4.60 2.15 15.78
CA GLU A 123 5.34 1.00 16.31
C GLU A 123 6.85 1.23 16.30
N ALA A 124 7.38 1.78 15.21
CA ALA A 124 8.81 2.02 15.04
C ALA A 124 9.37 3.06 16.02
N ILE A 125 8.53 3.98 16.50
CA ILE A 125 8.91 5.03 17.46
C ILE A 125 8.29 4.83 18.85
N ASP A 126 7.78 3.63 19.11
CA ASP A 126 7.23 3.24 20.41
C ASP A 126 6.06 4.10 20.90
N LEU A 127 5.22 4.56 19.96
CA LEU A 127 3.99 5.28 20.31
C LEU A 127 2.80 4.32 20.39
N VAL A 128 2.04 4.40 21.46
CA VAL A 128 0.81 3.63 21.69
C VAL A 128 -0.41 4.35 21.15
N GLU A 129 -0.38 5.67 21.13
CA GLU A 129 -1.45 6.54 20.63
C GLU A 129 -0.92 7.49 19.57
N MET A 130 -1.82 8.04 18.75
CA MET A 130 -1.44 9.08 17.79
C MET A 130 -0.78 10.26 18.51
N PRO A 131 0.33 10.79 17.97
CA PRO A 131 1.01 11.91 18.60
C PRO A 131 0.10 13.14 18.65
N LYS A 132 0.26 13.93 19.69
CA LYS A 132 -0.39 15.23 19.82
C LYS A 132 0.33 16.26 18.96
N PRO A 133 -0.34 17.34 18.56
CA PRO A 133 0.33 18.43 17.85
C PRO A 133 1.59 18.91 18.57
N GLY A 134 2.70 18.94 17.84
CA GLY A 134 3.99 19.37 18.37
C GLY A 134 4.91 18.26 18.87
N ASP A 135 4.39 17.08 19.19
CA ASP A 135 5.20 15.97 19.74
C ASP A 135 6.33 15.52 18.80
N LEU A 136 6.08 15.55 17.49
CA LEU A 136 7.03 15.12 16.46
C LEU A 136 7.62 16.27 15.66
N TYR A 137 7.52 17.49 16.17
CA TYR A 137 8.04 18.67 15.47
C TYR A 137 9.57 18.63 15.33
N ASP A 138 10.28 17.99 16.23
CA ASP A 138 11.73 17.81 16.19
C ASP A 138 12.18 16.59 15.36
N THR A 139 11.24 15.88 14.78
CA THR A 139 11.47 14.61 14.07
C THR A 139 11.16 14.77 12.60
N MET A 140 12.01 14.20 11.76
CA MET A 140 11.84 14.16 10.32
C MET A 140 11.37 12.79 9.89
N LEU A 141 10.31 12.75 9.08
CA LEU A 141 9.86 11.52 8.42
C LEU A 141 10.59 11.36 7.08
N VAL A 142 11.25 10.23 6.90
CA VAL A 142 11.87 9.84 5.64
C VAL A 142 11.19 8.56 5.14
N VAL A 143 10.45 8.67 4.05
CA VAL A 143 9.81 7.53 3.42
C VAL A 143 10.69 7.03 2.28
N VAL A 144 11.01 5.75 2.33
CA VAL A 144 11.85 5.10 1.31
C VAL A 144 10.95 4.39 0.30
N GLY A 145 10.96 4.89 -0.91
CA GLY A 145 10.31 4.25 -2.05
C GLY A 145 11.31 3.42 -2.85
N ARG A 146 10.79 2.56 -3.71
CA ARG A 146 11.60 1.76 -4.61
C ARG A 146 12.27 2.59 -5.70
N GLY A 147 11.52 3.56 -6.21
CA GLY A 147 11.89 4.35 -7.37
C GLY A 147 11.50 3.67 -8.69
N THR A 148 11.09 4.47 -9.64
CA THR A 148 10.72 4.05 -11.01
C THR A 148 11.24 5.06 -12.02
N SER A 149 11.24 4.68 -13.30
CA SER A 149 11.50 5.60 -14.41
C SER A 149 10.29 6.48 -14.74
N VAL A 150 9.17 6.28 -14.07
CA VAL A 150 7.93 7.02 -14.29
C VAL A 150 7.76 8.08 -13.21
N ALA A 151 7.94 9.34 -13.57
CA ALA A 151 7.88 10.47 -12.64
C ALA A 151 6.55 10.55 -11.88
N GLN A 152 5.45 10.22 -12.55
CA GLN A 152 4.11 10.21 -11.93
C GLN A 152 4.03 9.23 -10.76
N ALA A 153 4.57 8.04 -10.92
CA ALA A 153 4.61 7.04 -9.84
C ALA A 153 5.48 7.50 -8.66
N ASN A 154 6.61 8.14 -8.95
CA ASN A 154 7.45 8.73 -7.91
C ASN A 154 6.73 9.87 -7.16
N ALA A 155 5.96 10.68 -7.88
CA ALA A 155 5.16 11.74 -7.29
C ALA A 155 4.07 11.20 -6.35
N GLU A 156 3.47 10.06 -6.66
CA GLU A 156 2.51 9.40 -5.77
C GLU A 156 3.17 8.99 -4.43
N ALA A 157 4.43 8.55 -4.46
CA ALA A 157 5.19 8.29 -3.24
C ALA A 157 5.35 9.55 -2.38
N SER A 158 5.69 10.66 -3.00
CA SER A 158 5.83 11.94 -2.31
C SER A 158 4.50 12.45 -1.74
N LYS A 159 3.41 12.21 -2.44
CA LYS A 159 2.06 12.52 -1.97
C LYS A 159 1.72 11.74 -0.70
N LEU A 160 2.00 10.45 -0.65
CA LEU A 160 1.80 9.65 0.56
C LEU A 160 2.62 10.18 1.73
N THR A 161 3.90 10.46 1.50
CA THR A 161 4.78 11.02 2.52
C THR A 161 4.21 12.29 3.11
N ARG A 162 3.72 13.18 2.27
CA ARG A 162 3.13 14.45 2.71
C ARG A 162 1.87 14.24 3.55
N ILE A 163 0.97 13.38 3.12
CA ILE A 163 -0.27 13.08 3.85
C ILE A 163 0.05 12.53 5.24
N VAL A 164 0.94 11.56 5.32
CA VAL A 164 1.32 10.93 6.59
C VAL A 164 2.03 11.93 7.50
N ALA A 165 2.95 12.73 6.96
CA ALA A 165 3.66 13.74 7.74
C ALA A 165 2.71 14.78 8.34
N GLU A 166 1.72 15.24 7.58
CA GLU A 166 0.72 16.17 8.09
C GLU A 166 -0.18 15.52 9.14
N ASN A 167 -0.66 14.31 8.89
CA ASN A 167 -1.54 13.60 9.82
C ASN A 167 -0.87 13.35 11.18
N MET A 168 0.42 13.05 11.18
CA MET A 168 1.17 12.73 12.39
C MET A 168 1.88 13.94 13.02
N GLY A 169 2.00 15.04 12.30
CA GLY A 169 2.61 16.27 12.82
C GLY A 169 4.13 16.26 12.86
N PHE A 170 4.78 15.57 11.91
CA PHE A 170 6.23 15.64 11.77
C PHE A 170 6.71 17.05 11.42
N GLY A 171 7.89 17.44 11.92
CA GLY A 171 8.45 18.76 11.64
C GLY A 171 8.95 18.95 10.22
N TRP A 172 9.26 17.86 9.54
CA TRP A 172 9.69 17.81 8.14
C TRP A 172 9.48 16.43 7.55
N CYS A 173 9.43 16.35 6.25
CA CYS A 173 9.36 15.06 5.57
C CYS A 173 10.11 15.10 4.25
N GLU A 174 10.59 13.93 3.84
CA GLU A 174 11.22 13.72 2.54
C GLU A 174 10.89 12.32 2.03
N THR A 175 10.80 12.21 0.72
CA THR A 175 10.72 10.91 0.06
C THR A 175 12.05 10.63 -0.62
N VAL A 176 12.63 9.50 -0.30
CA VAL A 176 13.88 9.03 -0.90
C VAL A 176 13.66 7.70 -1.60
N TYR A 177 14.60 7.30 -2.44
CA TYR A 177 14.42 6.12 -3.27
C TYR A 177 15.64 5.21 -3.20
N SER A 178 15.40 3.91 -3.15
CA SER A 178 16.46 2.91 -3.10
C SER A 178 17.14 2.70 -4.45
N GLY A 179 16.55 3.16 -5.53
CA GLY A 179 17.13 3.08 -6.86
C GLY A 179 16.34 3.85 -7.90
N VAL A 180 16.84 3.88 -9.11
CA VAL A 180 16.24 4.40 -10.36
C VAL A 180 16.05 5.93 -10.38
N THR A 181 15.62 6.55 -9.31
CA THR A 181 15.34 7.99 -9.24
C THR A 181 15.99 8.64 -8.02
N PHE A 182 15.74 9.92 -7.84
CA PHE A 182 16.37 10.74 -6.80
C PHE A 182 15.30 11.36 -5.88
N PRO A 183 15.67 11.80 -4.68
CA PRO A 183 16.97 11.62 -4.06
C PRO A 183 17.21 10.17 -3.62
N SER A 184 18.47 9.74 -3.59
CA SER A 184 18.84 8.46 -2.99
C SER A 184 18.66 8.51 -1.47
N VAL A 185 18.62 7.34 -0.84
CA VAL A 185 18.55 7.24 0.63
C VAL A 185 19.71 7.99 1.28
N GLY A 186 20.93 7.77 0.80
CA GLY A 186 22.12 8.46 1.33
C GLY A 186 22.04 9.98 1.21
N ARG A 187 21.59 10.47 0.05
CA ARG A 187 21.43 11.90 -0.18
C ARG A 187 20.37 12.51 0.72
N GLY A 188 19.26 11.83 0.89
CA GLY A 188 18.19 12.27 1.78
C GLY A 188 18.63 12.38 3.23
N LEU A 189 19.40 11.40 3.72
CA LEU A 189 19.94 11.43 5.07
C LEU A 189 20.98 12.56 5.27
N GLU A 190 21.84 12.82 4.27
CA GLU A 190 22.73 13.97 4.29
C GLU A 190 21.94 15.29 4.43
N MET A 191 20.86 15.42 3.68
CA MET A 191 20.03 16.62 3.74
C MET A 191 19.31 16.75 5.08
N ALA A 192 18.86 15.66 5.66
CA ALA A 192 18.26 15.65 6.99
C ALA A 192 19.24 16.19 8.05
N LEU A 193 20.50 15.75 7.98
CA LEU A 193 21.55 16.26 8.87
C LEU A 193 21.85 17.73 8.65
N LYS A 194 21.89 18.18 7.40
CA LYS A 194 22.08 19.60 7.06
C LYS A 194 20.94 20.47 7.55
N LEU A 195 19.72 19.96 7.59
CA LEU A 195 18.56 20.64 8.15
C LEU A 195 18.57 20.67 9.68
N GLY A 196 19.50 19.96 10.31
CA GLY A 196 19.67 19.94 11.76
C GLY A 196 18.79 18.96 12.51
N PHE A 197 18.13 18.03 11.81
CA PHE A 197 17.33 17.00 12.46
C PHE A 197 18.22 15.92 13.07
N LYS A 198 17.99 15.65 14.36
CA LYS A 198 18.66 14.60 15.12
C LYS A 198 17.80 13.34 15.26
N LYS A 199 16.49 13.48 15.07
CA LYS A 199 15.53 12.38 15.09
C LYS A 199 14.97 12.20 13.69
N ILE A 200 15.19 11.01 13.13
CA ILE A 200 14.75 10.64 11.79
C ILE A 200 14.05 9.27 11.90
N VAL A 201 12.89 9.16 11.30
CA VAL A 201 12.10 7.92 11.25
C VAL A 201 11.92 7.47 9.80
#